data_1e5b5f71c6f89606dee4b62e29fb2f65
#
_entry.id   1e5b5f71c6f89606dee4b62e29fb2f65
#
_cell.length_a   1.000
_cell.length_b   1.000
_cell.length_c   1.000
_cell.angle_alpha   90.00
_cell.angle_beta   90.00
_cell.angle_gamma   90.00
#
_symmetry.space_group_name_H-M   'P 1'
#
loop_
_entity.id
_entity.type
_entity.pdbx_description
1 polymer ?
#
loop_
_entity_poly.entity_id
_entity_poly.type
_entity_poly.pdbx_seq_one_letter_code
_entity_poly.pdbx_strand_id
1 'polypeptide(L)'
;MKISRLASFCSKARGTAGRFRRDKRGVTTIEFAFILGPFLAITLGTMEVAMVHLMRSSVSNAVEGASRPIYTGAAGCATVESVKALICERIGMQNATKCDANLKVILEELDEFDGQRTAADANFDDIDNFVESGSAESTMLLRTYYRWNILFPMLSEAMGGEDGTLLVTASTAFKNEPFGSDTGCTS
;
A
#
# COMPACT_ATOMS: atom_id res chain seq x y z
N MET A 1 -2.13 -22.16 -64.35
CA MET A 1 -2.31 -23.38 -63.54
C MET A 1 -2.05 -23.12 -62.04
N LYS A 2 -2.63 -22.08 -61.42
CA LYS A 2 -2.44 -21.70 -59.99
C LYS A 2 -3.77 -21.45 -59.22
N ILE A 3 -4.92 -21.44 -59.88
CA ILE A 3 -6.22 -21.07 -59.26
C ILE A 3 -6.91 -22.27 -58.59
N SER A 4 -6.62 -23.50 -59.02
CA SER A 4 -7.25 -24.71 -58.47
C SER A 4 -6.80 -25.10 -57.03
N ARG A 5 -5.65 -24.64 -56.60
CA ARG A 5 -5.15 -24.94 -55.24
C ARG A 5 -5.77 -24.09 -54.13
N LEU A 6 -6.21 -22.87 -54.44
CA LEU A 6 -6.88 -21.98 -53.47
C LEU A 6 -8.32 -22.42 -53.16
N ALA A 7 -9.04 -22.96 -54.17
CA ALA A 7 -10.41 -23.46 -53.96
C ALA A 7 -10.44 -24.71 -53.05
N SER A 8 -9.43 -25.58 -53.14
CA SER A 8 -9.31 -26.77 -52.31
C SER A 8 -8.99 -26.44 -50.82
N PHE A 9 -8.27 -25.33 -50.54
CA PHE A 9 -7.98 -24.89 -49.17
C PHE A 9 -9.23 -24.31 -48.50
N CYS A 10 -10.04 -23.55 -49.24
CA CYS A 10 -11.25 -22.94 -48.69
C CYS A 10 -12.35 -23.97 -48.38
N SER A 11 -12.46 -25.07 -49.19
CA SER A 11 -13.42 -26.13 -48.95
C SER A 11 -13.07 -26.99 -47.73
N LYS A 12 -11.77 -27.21 -47.50
CA LYS A 12 -11.28 -27.96 -46.33
C LYS A 12 -11.49 -27.19 -45.01
N ALA A 13 -11.33 -25.86 -45.03
CA ALA A 13 -11.58 -25.00 -43.88
C ALA A 13 -13.06 -24.97 -43.46
N ARG A 14 -13.98 -24.97 -44.45
CA ARG A 14 -15.43 -25.04 -44.18
C ARG A 14 -15.87 -26.37 -43.57
N GLY A 15 -15.26 -27.48 -43.94
CA GLY A 15 -15.56 -28.81 -43.38
C GLY A 15 -15.12 -28.90 -41.90
N THR A 16 -14.00 -28.29 -41.55
CA THR A 16 -13.46 -28.29 -40.18
C THR A 16 -14.30 -27.41 -39.26
N ALA A 17 -14.74 -26.25 -39.74
CA ALA A 17 -15.60 -25.35 -38.97
C ALA A 17 -17.00 -25.97 -38.70
N GLY A 18 -17.56 -26.71 -39.64
CA GLY A 18 -18.81 -27.43 -39.44
C GLY A 18 -18.72 -28.57 -38.41
N ARG A 19 -17.60 -29.25 -38.36
CA ARG A 19 -17.31 -30.30 -37.37
C ARG A 19 -17.12 -29.71 -35.95
N PHE A 20 -16.45 -28.59 -35.84
CA PHE A 20 -16.24 -27.87 -34.56
C PHE A 20 -17.56 -27.40 -33.95
N ARG A 21 -18.51 -26.93 -34.82
CA ARG A 21 -19.83 -26.45 -34.38
C ARG A 21 -20.77 -27.59 -33.93
N ARG A 22 -20.48 -28.84 -34.29
CA ARG A 22 -21.28 -30.02 -33.94
C ARG A 22 -20.68 -30.87 -32.84
N ASP A 23 -19.45 -30.56 -32.43
CA ASP A 23 -18.74 -31.28 -31.37
C ASP A 23 -19.16 -30.74 -30.02
N LYS A 24 -19.91 -31.53 -29.26
CA LYS A 24 -20.39 -31.21 -27.90
C LYS A 24 -19.38 -31.55 -26.82
N ARG A 25 -18.20 -32.07 -27.17
CA ARG A 25 -17.18 -32.49 -26.18
C ARG A 25 -16.51 -31.34 -25.46
N GLY A 26 -16.61 -30.09 -25.95
CA GLY A 26 -16.07 -28.87 -25.34
C GLY A 26 -17.04 -28.13 -24.44
N VAL A 27 -18.31 -28.50 -24.35
CA VAL A 27 -19.34 -27.76 -23.61
C VAL A 27 -18.96 -27.64 -22.11
N THR A 28 -18.55 -28.74 -21.49
CA THR A 28 -18.14 -28.77 -20.09
C THR A 28 -16.93 -27.87 -19.80
N THR A 29 -15.98 -27.78 -20.75
CA THR A 29 -14.80 -26.92 -20.61
C THR A 29 -15.18 -25.43 -20.65
N ILE A 30 -16.15 -25.08 -21.51
CA ILE A 30 -16.66 -23.71 -21.63
C ILE A 30 -17.46 -23.34 -20.40
N GLU A 31 -18.34 -24.21 -19.92
CA GLU A 31 -19.09 -24.01 -18.67
C GLU A 31 -18.14 -23.81 -17.48
N PHE A 32 -17.12 -24.65 -17.37
CA PHE A 32 -16.11 -24.51 -16.32
C PHE A 32 -15.34 -23.18 -16.42
N ALA A 33 -14.97 -22.76 -17.63
CA ALA A 33 -14.27 -21.50 -17.84
C ALA A 33 -15.11 -20.28 -17.41
N PHE A 34 -16.42 -20.31 -17.66
CA PHE A 34 -17.33 -19.24 -17.22
C PHE A 34 -17.49 -19.15 -15.70
N ILE A 35 -17.41 -20.26 -14.99
CA ILE A 35 -17.48 -20.30 -13.53
C ILE A 35 -16.13 -19.97 -12.92
N LEU A 36 -15.03 -20.45 -13.51
CA LEU A 36 -13.67 -20.26 -13.02
C LEU A 36 -13.27 -18.79 -13.01
N GLY A 37 -13.64 -18.03 -14.02
CA GLY A 37 -13.31 -16.59 -14.13
C GLY A 37 -13.78 -15.78 -12.92
N PRO A 38 -15.10 -15.72 -12.64
CA PRO A 38 -15.63 -15.03 -11.46
C PRO A 38 -15.11 -15.60 -10.14
N PHE A 39 -14.94 -16.92 -10.05
CA PHE A 39 -14.41 -17.57 -8.85
C PHE A 39 -12.98 -17.09 -8.52
N LEU A 40 -12.10 -17.08 -9.52
CA LEU A 40 -10.74 -16.58 -9.35
C LEU A 40 -10.72 -15.09 -9.02
N ALA A 41 -11.55 -14.28 -9.68
CA ALA A 41 -11.63 -12.84 -9.40
C ALA A 41 -12.01 -12.57 -7.94
N ILE A 42 -13.00 -13.27 -7.40
CA ILE A 42 -13.41 -13.13 -6.00
C ILE A 42 -12.30 -13.63 -5.06
N THR A 43 -11.72 -14.80 -5.35
CA THR A 43 -10.68 -15.38 -4.49
C THR A 43 -9.43 -14.50 -4.43
N LEU A 44 -8.95 -14.04 -5.58
CA LEU A 44 -7.78 -13.17 -5.65
C LEU A 44 -8.07 -11.79 -5.07
N GLY A 45 -9.27 -11.26 -5.30
CA GLY A 45 -9.71 -9.99 -4.72
C GLY A 45 -9.77 -10.04 -3.18
N THR A 46 -10.31 -11.11 -2.60
CA THR A 46 -10.32 -11.27 -1.14
C THR A 46 -8.92 -11.42 -0.56
N MET A 47 -8.02 -12.09 -1.27
CA MET A 47 -6.61 -12.20 -0.87
C MET A 47 -5.92 -10.83 -0.87
N GLU A 48 -6.16 -10.00 -1.89
CA GLU A 48 -5.61 -8.64 -1.95
C GLU A 48 -6.09 -7.77 -0.79
N VAL A 49 -7.40 -7.77 -0.51
CA VAL A 49 -7.97 -7.04 0.63
C VAL A 49 -7.34 -7.48 1.96
N ALA A 50 -7.12 -8.79 2.13
CA ALA A 50 -6.46 -9.32 3.31
C ALA A 50 -5.01 -8.81 3.44
N MET A 51 -4.25 -8.76 2.36
CA MET A 51 -2.87 -8.25 2.33
C MET A 51 -2.82 -6.76 2.70
N VAL A 52 -3.73 -5.95 2.15
CA VAL A 52 -3.84 -4.52 2.50
C VAL A 52 -4.18 -4.34 3.97
N HIS A 53 -5.07 -5.17 4.51
CA HIS A 53 -5.44 -5.11 5.93
C HIS A 53 -4.27 -5.47 6.84
N LEU A 54 -3.52 -6.50 6.50
CA LEU A 54 -2.28 -6.87 7.21
C LEU A 54 -1.25 -5.73 7.15
N MET A 55 -1.11 -5.08 6.00
CA MET A 55 -0.18 -3.96 5.85
C MET A 55 -0.60 -2.77 6.72
N ARG A 56 -1.88 -2.41 6.73
CA ARG A 56 -2.41 -1.36 7.62
C ARG A 56 -2.11 -1.65 9.09
N SER A 57 -2.36 -2.88 9.53
CA SER A 57 -2.06 -3.31 10.90
C SER A 57 -0.56 -3.25 11.20
N SER A 58 0.29 -3.68 10.26
CA SER A 58 1.75 -3.64 10.41
C SER A 58 2.27 -2.20 10.54
N VAL A 59 1.80 -1.29 9.68
CA VAL A 59 2.19 0.13 9.74
C VAL A 59 1.71 0.76 11.06
N SER A 60 0.47 0.51 11.48
CA SER A 60 -0.07 1.03 12.74
C SER A 60 0.75 0.58 13.95
N ASN A 61 1.06 -0.72 14.03
CA ASN A 61 1.89 -1.27 15.10
C ASN A 61 3.33 -0.73 15.07
N ALA A 62 3.87 -0.50 13.87
CA ALA A 62 5.20 0.07 13.70
C ALA A 62 5.27 1.52 14.20
N VAL A 63 4.26 2.32 13.87
CA VAL A 63 4.14 3.73 14.30
C VAL A 63 3.99 3.82 15.82
N GLU A 64 3.10 3.00 16.40
CA GLU A 64 2.92 2.93 17.85
C GLU A 64 4.21 2.50 18.56
N GLY A 65 4.89 1.49 18.04
CA GLY A 65 6.17 1.06 18.58
C GLY A 65 7.30 2.06 18.41
N ALA A 66 7.31 2.84 17.32
CA ALA A 66 8.30 3.88 17.07
C ALA A 66 8.10 5.11 17.95
N SER A 67 6.89 5.39 18.41
CA SER A 67 6.60 6.52 19.29
C SER A 67 7.30 6.40 20.64
N ARG A 68 7.47 5.18 21.17
CA ARG A 68 8.04 4.93 22.49
C ARG A 68 9.45 5.52 22.68
N PRO A 69 10.46 5.21 21.85
CA PRO A 69 11.78 5.80 22.00
C PRO A 69 11.78 7.33 21.79
N ILE A 70 10.79 7.88 21.10
CA ILE A 70 10.64 9.31 20.86
C ILE A 70 10.16 9.99 22.16
N TYR A 71 9.02 9.58 22.72
CA TYR A 71 8.47 10.24 23.91
C TYR A 71 9.26 10.01 25.19
N THR A 72 10.05 8.92 25.28
CA THR A 72 10.96 8.69 26.40
C THR A 72 12.30 9.43 26.27
N GLY A 73 12.55 10.09 25.14
CA GLY A 73 13.83 10.73 24.85
C GLY A 73 14.98 9.74 24.56
N ALA A 74 14.71 8.43 24.53
CA ALA A 74 15.72 7.40 24.28
C ALA A 74 16.28 7.44 22.84
N ALA A 75 15.54 7.98 21.89
CA ALA A 75 15.99 8.18 20.52
C ALA A 75 16.93 9.39 20.34
N GLY A 76 17.14 10.19 21.38
CA GLY A 76 17.82 11.48 21.26
C GLY A 76 17.00 12.47 20.42
N CYS A 77 17.68 13.33 19.66
CA CYS A 77 16.98 14.23 18.73
C CYS A 77 16.34 13.43 17.60
N ALA A 78 15.01 13.49 17.53
CA ALA A 78 14.27 12.85 16.45
C ALA A 78 14.60 13.56 15.11
N THR A 79 15.12 12.82 14.16
CA THR A 79 15.31 13.28 12.77
C THR A 79 14.43 12.47 11.84
N VAL A 80 14.20 12.99 10.63
CA VAL A 80 13.42 12.27 9.62
C VAL A 80 13.97 10.87 9.39
N GLU A 81 15.31 10.76 9.27
CA GLU A 81 15.98 9.48 9.02
C GLU A 81 15.83 8.51 10.19
N SER A 82 15.98 9.00 11.44
CA SER A 82 15.87 8.15 12.64
C SER A 82 14.44 7.62 12.82
N VAL A 83 13.43 8.47 12.62
CA VAL A 83 12.02 8.07 12.74
C VAL A 83 11.64 7.08 11.63
N LYS A 84 12.03 7.34 10.39
CA LYS A 84 11.80 6.42 9.27
C LYS A 84 12.49 5.08 9.49
N ALA A 85 13.74 5.07 9.98
CA ALA A 85 14.48 3.85 10.28
C ALA A 85 13.76 3.00 11.34
N LEU A 86 13.29 3.62 12.43
CA LEU A 86 12.54 2.95 13.50
C LEU A 86 11.24 2.32 12.99
N ILE A 87 10.53 3.02 12.12
CA ILE A 87 9.27 2.52 11.55
C ILE A 87 9.56 1.38 10.55
N CYS A 88 10.52 1.56 9.64
CA CYS A 88 10.87 0.57 8.64
C CYS A 88 11.41 -0.74 9.23
N GLU A 89 12.18 -0.66 10.31
CA GLU A 89 12.65 -1.84 11.05
C GLU A 89 11.47 -2.66 11.60
N ARG A 90 10.44 -1.98 12.12
CA ARG A 90 9.27 -2.63 12.72
C ARG A 90 8.25 -3.14 11.72
N ILE A 91 8.14 -2.54 10.54
CA ILE A 91 7.31 -3.06 9.45
C ILE A 91 7.81 -4.43 8.98
N GLY A 92 9.09 -4.78 9.28
CA GLY A 92 9.66 -6.08 8.93
C GLY A 92 9.95 -6.23 7.44
N MET A 93 10.01 -5.15 6.69
CA MET A 93 10.44 -5.21 5.30
C MET A 93 11.95 -5.41 5.23
N GLN A 94 12.37 -6.53 4.67
CA GLN A 94 13.78 -6.90 4.48
C GLN A 94 14.58 -5.92 3.59
N ASN A 95 13.92 -4.90 3.04
CA ASN A 95 14.53 -3.92 2.16
C ASN A 95 14.28 -2.51 2.69
N ALA A 96 15.12 -2.08 3.63
CA ALA A 96 15.04 -0.75 4.26
C ALA A 96 14.98 0.39 3.23
N THR A 97 15.73 0.29 2.14
CA THR A 97 15.74 1.29 1.06
C THR A 97 14.39 1.42 0.36
N LYS A 98 13.68 0.30 0.13
CA LYS A 98 12.33 0.33 -0.46
C LYS A 98 11.29 0.87 0.52
N CYS A 99 11.44 0.58 1.82
CA CYS A 99 10.58 1.15 2.84
C CYS A 99 10.75 2.66 2.89
N ASP A 100 11.97 3.13 2.96
CA ASP A 100 12.29 4.56 3.07
C ASP A 100 11.73 5.37 1.89
N ALA A 101 11.85 4.86 0.67
CA ALA A 101 11.35 5.52 -0.54
C ALA A 101 9.80 5.63 -0.59
N ASN A 102 9.09 4.70 0.07
CA ASN A 102 7.63 4.65 0.08
C ASN A 102 7.02 5.13 1.40
N LEU A 103 7.84 5.66 2.30
CA LEU A 103 7.42 6.12 3.62
C LEU A 103 7.61 7.63 3.75
N LYS A 104 6.56 8.33 4.13
CA LYS A 104 6.60 9.73 4.55
C LYS A 104 6.18 9.82 6.01
N VAL A 105 6.84 10.70 6.75
CA VAL A 105 6.59 10.90 8.18
C VAL A 105 6.44 12.38 8.48
N ILE A 106 5.45 12.70 9.32
CA ILE A 106 5.22 14.02 9.88
C ILE A 106 5.13 13.84 11.40
N LEU A 107 6.04 14.47 12.12
CA LEU A 107 6.02 14.57 13.57
C LEU A 107 5.95 16.05 13.93
N GLU A 108 4.87 16.45 14.54
CA GLU A 108 4.59 17.85 14.89
C GLU A 108 4.07 17.96 16.31
N GLU A 109 4.33 19.09 16.96
CA GLU A 109 3.76 19.44 18.25
C GLU A 109 2.31 19.92 18.05
N LEU A 110 1.41 19.44 18.90
CA LEU A 110 0.00 19.85 18.90
C LEU A 110 -0.21 20.90 20.00
N ASP A 111 -0.32 22.17 19.61
CA ASP A 111 -0.65 23.27 20.53
C ASP A 111 -2.13 23.29 20.89
N GLU A 112 -3.02 22.90 19.97
CA GLU A 112 -4.45 22.80 20.16
C GLU A 112 -4.99 21.64 19.33
N PHE A 113 -6.01 20.93 19.85
CA PHE A 113 -6.68 19.84 19.12
C PHE A 113 -7.52 20.38 17.96
N ASP A 114 -7.01 21.36 17.24
CA ASP A 114 -7.59 21.84 15.98
C ASP A 114 -7.30 20.77 14.92
N GLY A 115 -8.14 19.74 15.03
CA GLY A 115 -8.06 18.59 14.19
C GLY A 115 -8.28 18.97 12.75
N GLN A 116 -7.33 18.76 11.95
CA GLN A 116 -7.51 18.47 10.53
C GLN A 116 -6.61 19.22 9.58
N ARG A 117 -5.39 18.83 9.58
CA ARG A 117 -4.80 18.59 8.27
C ARG A 117 -5.23 17.17 7.85
N THR A 118 -6.45 17.06 7.32
CA THR A 118 -6.95 15.84 6.71
C THR A 118 -6.12 15.54 5.48
N ALA A 119 -5.13 14.67 5.62
CA ALA A 119 -4.41 14.11 4.49
C ALA A 119 -5.22 13.01 3.76
N ALA A 120 -6.55 13.03 3.89
CA ALA A 120 -7.42 12.09 3.20
C ALA A 120 -7.36 12.23 1.67
N ASP A 121 -6.99 13.42 1.19
CA ASP A 121 -6.95 13.74 -0.25
C ASP A 121 -5.54 14.15 -0.73
N ALA A 122 -4.51 13.97 0.08
CA ALA A 122 -3.15 14.34 -0.32
C ALA A 122 -2.51 13.21 -1.14
N ASN A 123 -2.08 13.55 -2.35
CA ASN A 123 -1.18 12.68 -3.12
C ASN A 123 0.10 12.45 -2.32
N PHE A 124 0.60 11.22 -2.34
CA PHE A 124 1.82 10.85 -1.61
C PHE A 124 3.02 11.77 -1.96
N ASP A 125 3.10 12.21 -3.21
CA ASP A 125 4.23 13.01 -3.70
C ASP A 125 4.16 14.47 -3.20
N ASP A 126 2.98 14.96 -2.83
CA ASP A 126 2.76 16.30 -2.27
C ASP A 126 3.04 16.36 -0.74
N ILE A 127 3.32 15.21 -0.11
CA ILE A 127 3.61 15.15 1.32
C ILE A 127 5.12 15.31 1.54
N ASP A 128 5.51 16.36 2.22
CA ASP A 128 6.89 16.54 2.68
C ASP A 128 7.12 15.87 4.04
N ASN A 129 8.32 15.31 4.21
CA ASN A 129 8.72 14.81 5.52
C ASN A 129 8.98 16.01 6.44
N PHE A 130 8.42 15.97 7.64
CA PHE A 130 8.62 16.97 8.67
C PHE A 130 8.76 16.30 10.02
N VAL A 131 9.83 16.61 10.73
CA VAL A 131 10.06 16.08 12.08
C VAL A 131 10.53 17.22 12.97
N GLU A 132 9.74 17.51 13.98
CA GLU A 132 10.07 18.45 15.05
C GLU A 132 10.26 17.67 16.34
N SER A 133 11.36 17.96 17.04
CA SER A 133 11.59 17.42 18.37
C SER A 133 10.83 18.28 19.36
N GLY A 134 9.66 17.86 19.79
CA GLY A 134 8.84 18.61 20.73
C GLY A 134 9.54 18.87 22.05
N SER A 135 9.04 19.83 22.81
CA SER A 135 9.52 20.16 24.15
C SER A 135 9.12 19.10 25.20
N ALA A 136 9.71 19.17 26.38
CA ALA A 136 9.31 18.34 27.52
C ALA A 136 7.82 18.60 27.85
N GLU A 137 7.07 17.56 28.11
CA GLU A 137 5.64 17.59 28.41
C GLU A 137 4.72 18.07 27.24
N SER A 138 5.27 18.31 26.04
CA SER A 138 4.47 18.66 24.89
C SER A 138 3.68 17.45 24.35
N THR A 139 2.56 17.74 23.71
CA THR A 139 1.75 16.72 23.00
C THR A 139 2.22 16.65 21.56
N MET A 140 2.67 15.48 21.16
CA MET A 140 3.18 15.21 19.81
C MET A 140 2.20 14.38 19.00
N LEU A 141 2.12 14.65 17.71
CA LEU A 141 1.37 13.84 16.75
C LEU A 141 2.31 13.30 15.68
N LEU A 142 2.46 12.00 15.65
CA LEU A 142 3.18 11.29 14.60
C LEU A 142 2.19 10.78 13.56
N ARG A 143 2.32 11.24 12.33
CA ARG A 143 1.57 10.77 11.17
C ARG A 143 2.52 10.11 10.20
N THR A 144 2.05 9.02 9.62
CA THR A 144 2.84 8.21 8.70
C THR A 144 2.00 7.87 7.49
N TYR A 145 2.61 8.01 6.33
CA TYR A 145 2.00 7.71 5.05
C TYR A 145 2.90 6.70 4.33
N TYR A 146 2.32 5.55 4.03
CA TYR A 146 3.04 4.48 3.36
C TYR A 146 2.36 4.13 2.04
N ARG A 147 3.11 4.19 0.94
CA ARG A 147 2.62 3.85 -0.40
C ARG A 147 2.78 2.35 -0.62
N TRP A 148 1.63 1.65 -0.66
CA TRP A 148 1.55 0.22 -0.90
C TRP A 148 1.20 -0.06 -2.36
N ASN A 149 1.95 -0.94 -3.03
CA ASN A 149 1.64 -1.38 -4.38
C ASN A 149 0.63 -2.53 -4.34
N ILE A 150 -0.47 -2.37 -5.05
CA ILE A 150 -1.52 -3.38 -5.20
C ILE A 150 -1.10 -4.36 -6.28
N LEU A 151 -1.26 -5.67 -6.02
CA LEU A 151 -0.92 -6.74 -6.96
C LEU A 151 -1.85 -6.75 -8.18
N PHE A 152 -3.13 -6.42 -7.96
CA PHE A 152 -4.14 -6.37 -9.00
C PHE A 152 -4.61 -4.94 -9.26
N PRO A 153 -4.02 -4.21 -10.22
CA PRO A 153 -4.31 -2.78 -10.46
C PRO A 153 -5.78 -2.48 -10.73
N MET A 154 -6.54 -3.45 -11.25
CA MET A 154 -7.99 -3.30 -11.45
C MET A 154 -8.78 -3.09 -10.15
N LEU A 155 -8.22 -3.51 -8.99
CA LEU A 155 -8.85 -3.31 -7.69
C LEU A 155 -8.44 -1.98 -7.04
N SER A 156 -7.38 -1.32 -7.50
CA SER A 156 -6.87 -0.10 -6.88
C SER A 156 -7.93 1.01 -6.85
N GLU A 157 -8.60 1.26 -7.97
CA GLU A 157 -9.68 2.26 -8.05
C GLU A 157 -10.85 1.92 -7.11
N ALA A 158 -11.23 0.63 -7.04
CA ALA A 158 -12.31 0.19 -6.14
C ALA A 158 -11.94 0.32 -4.66
N MET A 159 -10.65 0.32 -4.34
CA MET A 159 -10.12 0.47 -2.98
C MET A 159 -9.72 1.92 -2.63
N GLY A 160 -9.96 2.87 -3.52
CA GLY A 160 -9.60 4.28 -3.34
C GLY A 160 -8.12 4.57 -3.55
N GLY A 161 -7.43 3.74 -4.32
CA GLY A 161 -6.04 3.95 -4.73
C GLY A 161 -5.95 4.56 -6.13
N GLU A 162 -4.79 5.11 -6.44
CA GLU A 162 -4.44 5.63 -7.77
C GLU A 162 -3.24 4.86 -8.34
N ASP A 163 -3.21 4.68 -9.65
CA ASP A 163 -2.09 4.09 -10.40
C ASP A 163 -1.58 2.74 -9.86
N GLY A 164 -2.49 1.89 -9.35
CA GLY A 164 -2.11 0.60 -8.78
C GLY A 164 -1.46 0.69 -7.41
N THR A 165 -1.55 1.85 -6.75
CA THR A 165 -1.04 2.07 -5.39
C THR A 165 -2.15 2.46 -4.44
N LEU A 166 -1.96 2.17 -3.16
CA LEU A 166 -2.86 2.56 -2.08
C LEU A 166 -2.05 3.28 -1.00
N LEU A 167 -2.56 4.42 -0.56
CA LEU A 167 -1.98 5.15 0.55
C LEU A 167 -2.47 4.56 1.88
N VAL A 168 -1.55 3.98 2.63
CA VAL A 168 -1.79 3.47 3.98
C VAL A 168 -1.35 4.54 4.98
N THR A 169 -2.30 5.04 5.76
CA THR A 169 -2.04 6.06 6.77
C THR A 169 -2.13 5.47 8.16
N ALA A 170 -1.24 5.89 9.05
CA ALA A 170 -1.31 5.60 10.47
C ALA A 170 -0.92 6.85 11.26
N SER A 171 -1.54 7.06 12.41
CA SER A 171 -1.24 8.18 13.29
C SER A 171 -1.29 7.74 14.74
N THR A 172 -0.42 8.33 15.54
CA THR A 172 -0.43 8.19 17.00
C THR A 172 -0.13 9.52 17.65
N ALA A 173 -0.84 9.83 18.71
CA ALA A 173 -0.57 10.99 19.55
C ALA A 173 -0.02 10.53 20.90
N PHE A 174 0.99 11.20 21.38
CA PHE A 174 1.64 10.89 22.66
C PHE A 174 2.12 12.18 23.34
N LYS A 175 2.35 12.09 24.62
CA LYS A 175 2.91 13.19 25.41
C LYS A 175 4.37 12.86 25.73
N ASN A 176 5.27 13.81 25.47
CA ASN A 176 6.66 13.68 25.84
C ASN A 176 6.82 13.60 27.36
N GLU A 177 7.69 12.71 27.82
CA GLU A 177 8.07 12.65 29.23
C GLU A 177 8.91 13.88 29.57
N PRO A 178 8.94 14.30 30.85
CA PRO A 178 9.82 15.38 31.32
C PRO A 178 11.26 14.91 31.34
N PHE A 179 11.90 14.78 30.16
CA PHE A 179 13.32 14.57 30.08
C PHE A 179 14.05 15.89 30.31
N GLY A 180 15.15 15.85 31.10
CA GLY A 180 15.91 17.05 31.42
C GLY A 180 16.36 17.81 30.19
N SER A 181 16.42 19.12 30.28
CA SER A 181 16.76 20.08 29.23
C SER A 181 18.16 19.92 28.60
N ASP A 182 18.86 18.83 28.89
CA ASP A 182 20.24 18.59 28.44
C ASP A 182 20.35 17.88 27.09
N THR A 183 19.23 17.41 26.51
CA THR A 183 19.22 16.97 25.12
C THR A 183 18.96 18.18 24.24
N GLY A 184 19.98 18.99 24.04
CA GLY A 184 19.94 20.18 23.18
C GLY A 184 19.66 19.85 21.72
N CYS A 185 18.43 19.46 21.42
CA CYS A 185 17.92 19.38 20.09
C CYS A 185 17.58 20.79 19.61
N THR A 186 18.58 21.49 19.07
CA THR A 186 18.33 22.73 18.33
C THR A 186 17.87 22.38 16.94
N SER A 187 16.66 22.85 16.58
CA SER A 187 16.10 22.84 15.23
C SER A 187 16.99 23.53 14.22
#